data_699a6c60431fabce1d2964b3dcde499b
#
_entry.id   699a6c60431fabce1d2964b3dcde499b
#
_cell.length_a   1.000
_cell.length_b   1.000
_cell.length_c   1.000
_cell.angle_alpha   90.00
_cell.angle_beta   90.00
_cell.angle_gamma   90.00
#
_symmetry.space_group_name_H-M   'P 1'
#
loop_
_entity.id
_entity.type
_entity.pdbx_description
1 polymer ?
#
loop_
_entity_poly.entity_id
_entity_poly.type
_entity_poly.pdbx_seq_one_letter_code
_entity_poly.pdbx_strand_id
1 'polypeptide(L)'
;MDRLIALLKNNARISLEDAAKQLDLTPETVAATIDDLEKRGVLRAYQAIVNEDKLEADQVTAVIEVKVTPEREGGFDHIATRICRYPEVSSMYLMSGQYDLMLFVEGPDLRTVATFVSARLSSIPGVTGTATHFRLKTYKHHGVLMESEHDNERLQVSP
;
A
#
# COMPACT_ATOMS: atom_id res chain seq x y z
N MET A 1 3.86 -20.88 12.60
CA MET A 1 4.09 -19.97 11.44
C MET A 1 3.02 -18.89 11.39
N ASP A 2 1.75 -19.20 11.31
CA ASP A 2 0.66 -18.20 11.18
C ASP A 2 0.57 -17.19 12.34
N ARG A 3 0.82 -17.65 13.59
CA ARG A 3 0.84 -16.78 14.77
C ARG A 3 1.99 -15.74 14.73
N LEU A 4 3.17 -16.12 14.25
CA LEU A 4 4.30 -15.19 14.09
C LEU A 4 4.01 -14.15 12.99
N ILE A 5 3.45 -14.57 11.86
CA ILE A 5 3.05 -13.65 10.79
C ILE A 5 1.98 -12.67 11.29
N ALA A 6 0.98 -13.14 12.04
CA ALA A 6 -0.04 -12.27 12.62
C ALA A 6 0.56 -11.26 13.61
N LEU A 7 1.53 -11.68 14.41
CA LEU A 7 2.23 -10.82 15.35
C LEU A 7 3.03 -9.74 14.62
N LEU A 8 3.81 -10.11 13.59
CA LEU A 8 4.60 -9.17 12.79
C LEU A 8 3.72 -8.20 11.97
N LYS A 9 2.54 -8.64 11.52
CA LYS A 9 1.56 -7.73 10.87
C LYS A 9 1.04 -6.65 11.82
N ASN A 10 0.92 -6.96 13.12
CA ASN A 10 0.46 -6.01 14.13
C ASN A 10 1.59 -5.12 14.66
N ASN A 11 2.78 -5.66 14.80
CA ASN A 11 3.95 -4.95 15.29
C ASN A 11 5.23 -5.50 14.64
N ALA A 12 5.64 -4.88 13.53
CA ALA A 12 6.86 -5.26 12.82
C ALA A 12 8.15 -4.91 13.59
N ARG A 13 8.06 -4.12 14.67
CA ARG A 13 9.20 -3.72 15.53
C ARG A 13 9.28 -4.51 16.84
N ILE A 14 8.50 -5.57 17.00
CA ILE A 14 8.59 -6.41 18.21
C ILE A 14 9.99 -7.00 18.34
N SER A 15 10.53 -7.04 19.57
CA SER A 15 11.81 -7.71 19.82
C SER A 15 11.69 -9.24 19.67
N LEU A 16 12.80 -9.90 19.37
CA LEU A 16 12.81 -11.38 19.30
C LEU A 16 12.42 -12.01 20.62
N GLU A 17 12.85 -11.41 21.75
CA GLU A 17 12.55 -11.84 23.10
C GLU A 17 11.04 -11.74 23.41
N ASP A 18 10.40 -10.63 23.03
CA ASP A 18 8.97 -10.41 23.27
C ASP A 18 8.11 -11.28 22.35
N ALA A 19 8.53 -11.46 21.10
CA ALA A 19 7.88 -12.38 20.17
C ALA A 19 7.97 -13.83 20.68
N ALA A 20 9.15 -14.23 21.15
CA ALA A 20 9.38 -15.57 21.72
C ALA A 20 8.47 -15.84 22.92
N LYS A 21 8.36 -14.89 23.85
CA LYS A 21 7.45 -14.98 25.02
C LYS A 21 6.00 -15.14 24.59
N GLN A 22 5.52 -14.37 23.62
CA GLN A 22 4.13 -14.43 23.17
C GLN A 22 3.80 -15.70 22.40
N LEU A 23 4.80 -16.33 21.78
CA LEU A 23 4.63 -17.52 20.96
C LEU A 23 4.98 -18.81 21.71
N ASP A 24 5.52 -18.72 22.94
CA ASP A 24 6.06 -19.84 23.71
C ASP A 24 7.19 -20.57 22.95
N LEU A 25 8.13 -19.78 22.43
CA LEU A 25 9.30 -20.22 21.66
C LEU A 25 10.59 -19.62 22.25
N THR A 26 11.75 -20.04 21.72
CA THR A 26 13.01 -19.35 22.01
C THR A 26 13.26 -18.23 21.00
N PRO A 27 14.02 -17.16 21.38
CA PRO A 27 14.40 -16.10 20.45
C PRO A 27 15.11 -16.60 19.18
N GLU A 28 15.95 -17.63 19.34
CA GLU A 28 16.67 -18.27 18.23
C GLU A 28 15.71 -18.94 17.25
N THR A 29 14.66 -19.60 17.76
CA THR A 29 13.62 -20.23 16.94
C THR A 29 12.82 -19.18 16.18
N VAL A 30 12.48 -18.07 16.83
CA VAL A 30 11.78 -16.94 16.18
C VAL A 30 12.64 -16.34 15.08
N ALA A 31 13.93 -16.07 15.35
CA ALA A 31 14.86 -15.53 14.40
C ALA A 31 15.01 -16.45 13.17
N ALA A 32 15.24 -17.74 13.38
CA ALA A 32 15.36 -18.72 12.30
C ALA A 32 14.08 -18.85 11.46
N THR A 33 12.90 -18.70 12.11
CA THR A 33 11.62 -18.73 11.39
C THR A 33 11.42 -17.47 10.55
N ILE A 34 11.81 -16.30 11.04
CA ILE A 34 11.79 -15.05 10.27
C ILE A 34 12.69 -15.15 9.04
N ASP A 35 13.93 -15.60 9.23
CA ASP A 35 14.90 -15.81 8.16
C ASP A 35 14.36 -16.76 7.07
N ASP A 36 13.71 -17.86 7.46
CA ASP A 36 13.08 -18.78 6.50
C ASP A 36 11.95 -18.10 5.72
N LEU A 37 11.09 -17.34 6.41
CA LEU A 37 10.01 -16.62 5.77
C LEU A 37 10.51 -15.55 4.78
N GLU A 38 11.59 -14.87 5.10
CA GLU A 38 12.26 -13.89 4.20
C GLU A 38 12.88 -14.57 3.00
N LYS A 39 13.65 -15.65 3.19
CA LYS A 39 14.26 -16.45 2.10
C LYS A 39 13.22 -17.01 1.14
N ARG A 40 12.08 -17.44 1.66
CA ARG A 40 10.95 -17.94 0.85
C ARG A 40 10.12 -16.82 0.21
N GLY A 41 10.42 -15.56 0.51
CA GLY A 41 9.69 -14.40 0.01
C GLY A 41 8.26 -14.26 0.56
N VAL A 42 7.94 -14.93 1.67
CA VAL A 42 6.67 -14.75 2.39
C VAL A 42 6.66 -13.41 3.12
N LEU A 43 7.75 -13.08 3.82
CA LEU A 43 8.03 -11.73 4.31
C LEU A 43 8.85 -10.99 3.26
N ARG A 44 8.32 -9.91 2.73
CA ARG A 44 8.93 -9.13 1.65
C ARG A 44 9.52 -7.82 2.13
N ALA A 45 8.93 -7.21 3.15
CA ALA A 45 9.34 -5.94 3.73
C ALA A 45 8.69 -5.73 5.09
N TYR A 46 9.24 -4.77 5.85
CA TYR A 46 8.67 -4.24 7.08
C TYR A 46 8.38 -2.76 6.86
N GLN A 47 7.15 -2.34 7.11
CA GLN A 47 6.71 -0.98 6.85
C GLN A 47 6.02 -0.36 8.07
N ALA A 48 6.34 0.89 8.37
CA ALA A 48 5.62 1.67 9.36
C ALA A 48 4.31 2.21 8.77
N ILE A 49 3.24 2.22 9.57
CA ILE A 49 2.02 2.94 9.25
C ILE A 49 2.19 4.37 9.78
N VAL A 50 2.12 5.34 8.88
CA VAL A 50 2.33 6.76 9.18
C VAL A 50 1.04 7.53 8.96
N ASN A 51 0.74 8.47 9.83
CA ASN A 51 -0.30 9.47 9.60
C ASN A 51 0.28 10.61 8.77
N GLU A 52 0.10 10.53 7.46
CA GLU A 52 0.64 11.49 6.50
C GLU A 52 0.05 12.89 6.66
N ASP A 53 -1.21 13.00 7.14
CA ASP A 53 -1.87 14.28 7.39
C ASP A 53 -1.18 15.10 8.51
N LYS A 54 -0.32 14.45 9.32
CA LYS A 54 0.50 15.09 10.37
C LYS A 54 1.93 15.40 9.94
N LEU A 55 2.28 15.09 8.69
CA LEU A 55 3.57 15.47 8.11
C LEU A 55 3.43 16.82 7.38
N GLU A 56 4.50 17.63 7.44
CA GLU A 56 4.59 18.90 6.71
C GLU A 56 4.91 18.70 5.21
N ALA A 57 4.59 17.56 4.65
CA ALA A 57 4.89 17.22 3.27
C ALA A 57 3.59 17.19 2.46
N ASP A 58 3.53 18.04 1.43
CA ASP A 58 2.47 18.01 0.42
C ASP A 58 2.65 16.77 -0.47
N GLN A 59 2.12 15.63 -0.02
CA GLN A 59 2.09 14.42 -0.83
C GLN A 59 0.66 14.12 -1.26
N VAL A 60 0.47 13.91 -2.54
CA VAL A 60 -0.82 13.56 -3.13
C VAL A 60 -0.83 12.09 -3.47
N THR A 61 -1.83 11.39 -2.98
CA THR A 61 -2.10 9.99 -3.35
C THR A 61 -3.36 9.93 -4.22
N ALA A 62 -3.28 9.20 -5.32
CA ALA A 62 -4.42 8.89 -6.15
C ALA A 62 -4.63 7.38 -6.25
N VAL A 63 -5.90 6.97 -6.32
CA VAL A 63 -6.32 5.64 -6.73
C VAL A 63 -6.74 5.72 -8.19
N ILE A 64 -6.12 4.90 -9.02
CA ILE A 64 -6.35 4.91 -10.46
C ILE A 64 -6.90 3.56 -10.89
N GLU A 65 -8.10 3.58 -11.42
CA GLU A 65 -8.71 2.46 -12.11
C GLU A 65 -8.18 2.42 -13.54
N VAL A 66 -7.74 1.25 -14.00
CA VAL A 66 -7.22 1.07 -15.34
C VAL A 66 -7.94 -0.07 -16.03
N LYS A 67 -8.42 0.19 -17.24
CA LYS A 67 -8.99 -0.80 -18.11
C LYS A 67 -7.95 -1.19 -19.17
N VAL A 68 -7.74 -2.48 -19.33
CA VAL A 68 -6.75 -3.00 -20.28
C VAL A 68 -7.34 -4.08 -21.17
N THR A 69 -6.83 -4.16 -22.38
CA THR A 69 -7.10 -5.32 -23.24
C THR A 69 -6.03 -6.37 -22.96
N PRO A 70 -6.40 -7.59 -22.51
CA PRO A 70 -5.42 -8.63 -22.24
C PRO A 70 -4.75 -9.07 -23.54
N GLU A 71 -3.45 -9.30 -23.49
CA GLU A 71 -2.68 -9.83 -24.62
C GLU A 71 -2.93 -11.34 -24.78
N ARG A 72 -2.83 -11.85 -26.00
CA ARG A 72 -3.07 -13.29 -26.29
C ARG A 72 -2.06 -14.20 -25.59
N GLU A 73 -0.82 -13.76 -25.43
CA GLU A 73 0.26 -14.48 -24.76
C GLU A 73 0.74 -13.65 -23.56
N GLY A 74 0.24 -13.95 -22.34
CA GLY A 74 0.63 -13.27 -21.11
C GLY A 74 -0.48 -12.52 -20.38
N GLY A 75 -1.67 -12.40 -20.95
CA GLY A 75 -2.84 -11.82 -20.28
C GLY A 75 -2.58 -10.40 -19.80
N PHE A 76 -2.75 -10.17 -18.50
CA PHE A 76 -2.53 -8.87 -17.84
C PHE A 76 -1.09 -8.67 -17.36
N ASP A 77 -0.30 -9.74 -17.22
CA ASP A 77 0.98 -9.73 -16.49
C ASP A 77 2.05 -8.85 -17.16
N HIS A 78 2.08 -8.81 -18.50
CA HIS A 78 3.05 -8.01 -19.23
C HIS A 78 2.81 -6.50 -18.98
N ILE A 79 1.57 -6.05 -19.10
CA ILE A 79 1.18 -4.66 -18.83
C ILE A 79 1.41 -4.33 -17.36
N ALA A 80 0.99 -5.23 -16.46
CA ALA A 80 1.17 -5.07 -15.02
C ALA A 80 2.64 -4.93 -14.63
N THR A 81 3.51 -5.81 -15.14
CA THR A 81 4.96 -5.75 -14.88
C THR A 81 5.57 -4.43 -15.35
N ARG A 82 5.12 -3.91 -16.49
CA ARG A 82 5.58 -2.63 -17.01
C ARG A 82 5.16 -1.47 -16.10
N ILE A 83 3.90 -1.45 -15.65
CA ILE A 83 3.36 -0.42 -14.76
C ILE A 83 4.06 -0.45 -13.40
N CYS A 84 4.31 -1.63 -12.83
CA CYS A 84 5.00 -1.78 -11.53
C CYS A 84 6.43 -1.20 -11.50
N ARG A 85 7.04 -0.93 -12.64
CA ARG A 85 8.40 -0.33 -12.71
C ARG A 85 8.40 1.19 -12.53
N TYR A 86 7.24 1.84 -12.57
CA TYR A 86 7.17 3.27 -12.32
C TYR A 86 7.29 3.56 -10.83
N PRO A 87 8.22 4.41 -10.41
CA PRO A 87 8.43 4.73 -8.99
C PRO A 87 7.23 5.45 -8.36
N GLU A 88 6.39 6.08 -9.17
CA GLU A 88 5.17 6.74 -8.73
C GLU A 88 4.10 5.73 -8.26
N VAL A 89 4.19 4.46 -8.68
CA VAL A 89 3.22 3.40 -8.32
C VAL A 89 3.66 2.74 -7.02
N SER A 90 2.97 3.04 -5.93
CA SER A 90 3.24 2.46 -4.61
C SER A 90 2.57 1.09 -4.43
N SER A 91 1.42 0.87 -5.07
CA SER A 91 0.72 -0.43 -5.03
C SER A 91 -0.08 -0.64 -6.31
N MET A 92 -0.22 -1.91 -6.70
CA MET A 92 -1.06 -2.30 -7.83
C MET A 92 -1.70 -3.67 -7.60
N TYR A 93 -2.95 -3.80 -8.04
CA TYR A 93 -3.75 -5.01 -7.88
C TYR A 93 -4.49 -5.33 -9.19
N LEU A 94 -4.58 -6.62 -9.52
CA LEU A 94 -5.52 -7.13 -10.51
C LEU A 94 -6.89 -7.26 -9.82
N MET A 95 -7.90 -6.71 -10.44
CA MET A 95 -9.24 -6.63 -9.86
C MET A 95 -10.24 -7.46 -10.68
N SER A 96 -11.24 -7.97 -10.01
CA SER A 96 -12.45 -8.46 -10.65
C SER A 96 -13.50 -7.35 -10.65
N GLY A 97 -14.17 -7.09 -11.78
CA GLY A 97 -15.22 -6.09 -11.84
C GLY A 97 -15.19 -5.22 -13.09
N GLN A 98 -15.52 -3.94 -12.92
CA GLN A 98 -15.70 -3.01 -14.04
C GLN A 98 -14.38 -2.55 -14.67
N TYR A 99 -13.29 -2.54 -13.91
CA TYR A 99 -11.92 -2.27 -14.36
C TYR A 99 -11.00 -3.44 -14.00
N ASP A 100 -9.84 -3.50 -14.65
CA ASP A 100 -8.94 -4.66 -14.58
C ASP A 100 -7.81 -4.47 -13.58
N LEU A 101 -7.24 -3.26 -13.49
CA LEU A 101 -6.16 -2.95 -12.56
C LEU A 101 -6.55 -1.75 -11.69
N MET A 102 -6.15 -1.80 -10.42
CA MET A 102 -6.20 -0.70 -9.47
C MET A 102 -4.79 -0.33 -9.03
N LEU A 103 -4.42 0.93 -9.20
CA LEU A 103 -3.13 1.48 -8.84
C LEU A 103 -3.28 2.48 -7.70
N PHE A 104 -2.31 2.49 -6.80
CA PHE A 104 -2.07 3.60 -5.88
C PHE A 104 -0.83 4.33 -6.38
N VAL A 105 -0.98 5.62 -6.66
CA VAL A 105 0.05 6.47 -7.24
C VAL A 105 0.30 7.65 -6.31
N GLU A 106 1.56 7.93 -6.06
CA GLU A 106 1.99 9.00 -5.17
C GLU A 106 2.80 10.03 -5.94
N GLY A 107 2.64 11.29 -5.57
CA GLY A 107 3.38 12.39 -6.16
C GLY A 107 3.35 13.64 -5.28
N PRO A 108 4.26 14.59 -5.55
CA PRO A 108 4.35 15.82 -4.76
C PRO A 108 3.16 16.77 -4.94
N ASP A 109 2.42 16.65 -6.04
CA ASP A 109 1.28 17.50 -6.35
C ASP A 109 0.32 16.84 -7.37
N LEU A 110 -0.89 17.40 -7.46
CA LEU A 110 -1.94 16.96 -8.39
C LEU A 110 -1.50 16.95 -9.86
N ARG A 111 -0.71 17.95 -10.27
CA ARG A 111 -0.24 18.08 -11.65
C ARG A 111 0.71 16.95 -12.02
N THR A 112 1.62 16.61 -11.12
CA THR A 112 2.57 15.51 -11.30
C THR A 112 1.83 14.18 -11.47
N VAL A 113 0.85 13.88 -10.63
CA VAL A 113 0.02 12.67 -10.75
C VAL A 113 -0.78 12.69 -12.05
N ALA A 114 -1.44 13.79 -12.39
CA ALA A 114 -2.21 13.91 -13.63
C ALA A 114 -1.31 13.75 -14.88
N THR A 115 -0.11 14.30 -14.85
CA THR A 115 0.88 14.14 -15.93
C THR A 115 1.35 12.70 -16.06
N PHE A 116 1.59 12.00 -14.94
CA PHE A 116 1.90 10.58 -14.96
C PHE A 116 0.81 9.77 -15.66
N VAL A 117 -0.46 10.02 -15.30
CA VAL A 117 -1.60 9.32 -15.91
C VAL A 117 -1.68 9.58 -17.41
N SER A 118 -1.68 10.85 -17.80
CA SER A 118 -1.90 11.23 -19.20
C SER A 118 -0.72 10.91 -20.12
N ALA A 119 0.51 11.15 -19.66
CA ALA A 119 1.69 11.00 -20.50
C ALA A 119 2.33 9.61 -20.47
N ARG A 120 2.20 8.88 -19.34
CA ARG A 120 2.85 7.58 -19.18
C ARG A 120 1.86 6.44 -19.14
N LEU A 121 0.87 6.47 -18.25
CA LEU A 121 -0.05 5.36 -18.03
C LEU A 121 -0.96 5.13 -19.24
N SER A 122 -1.64 6.19 -19.70
CA SER A 122 -2.57 6.11 -20.84
C SER A 122 -1.89 5.85 -22.18
N SER A 123 -0.57 6.05 -22.27
CA SER A 123 0.22 5.77 -23.49
C SER A 123 0.71 4.32 -23.58
N ILE A 124 0.49 3.50 -22.55
CA ILE A 124 0.90 2.09 -22.56
C ILE A 124 0.01 1.33 -23.53
N PRO A 125 0.58 0.60 -24.53
CA PRO A 125 -0.21 -0.26 -25.39
C PRO A 125 -1.05 -1.25 -24.58
N GLY A 126 -2.32 -1.39 -24.94
CA GLY A 126 -3.28 -2.23 -24.21
C GLY A 126 -4.06 -1.50 -23.10
N VAL A 127 -3.65 -0.34 -22.64
CA VAL A 127 -4.46 0.51 -21.76
C VAL A 127 -5.54 1.20 -22.60
N THR A 128 -6.82 0.94 -22.26
CA THR A 128 -7.99 1.42 -23.01
C THR A 128 -8.76 2.51 -22.26
N GLY A 129 -8.54 2.66 -20.98
CA GLY A 129 -9.19 3.69 -20.16
C GLY A 129 -8.58 3.80 -18.78
N THR A 130 -8.69 4.99 -18.19
CA THR A 130 -8.26 5.29 -16.84
C THR A 130 -9.27 6.19 -16.15
N ALA A 131 -9.51 5.96 -14.85
CA ALA A 131 -10.24 6.88 -13.98
C ALA A 131 -9.40 7.17 -12.74
N THR A 132 -9.23 8.44 -12.41
CA THR A 132 -8.37 8.89 -11.31
C THR A 132 -9.19 9.46 -10.18
N HIS A 133 -8.98 8.95 -8.96
CA HIS A 133 -9.62 9.39 -7.73
C HIS A 133 -8.54 9.87 -6.76
N PHE A 134 -8.57 11.13 -6.37
CA PHE A 134 -7.63 11.64 -5.39
C PHE A 134 -8.09 11.32 -3.97
N ARG A 135 -7.17 10.79 -3.15
CA ARG A 135 -7.41 10.57 -1.72
C ARG A 135 -7.44 11.93 -1.01
N LEU A 136 -8.56 12.27 -0.43
CA LEU A 136 -8.73 13.54 0.27
C LEU A 136 -8.37 13.43 1.75
N LYS A 137 -8.62 12.26 2.37
CA LYS A 137 -8.35 12.01 3.79
C LYS A 137 -8.26 10.52 4.05
N THR A 138 -7.41 10.13 4.98
CA THR A 138 -7.31 8.76 5.47
C THR A 138 -7.89 8.64 6.87
N TYR A 139 -9.02 7.95 7.02
CA TYR A 139 -9.62 7.69 8.34
C TYR A 139 -9.02 6.46 9.02
N LYS A 140 -8.70 5.42 8.25
CA LYS A 140 -8.13 4.18 8.75
C LYS A 140 -7.21 3.56 7.69
N HIS A 141 -6.05 3.07 8.10
CA HIS A 141 -5.10 2.40 7.21
C HIS A 141 -4.55 1.13 7.89
N HIS A 142 -4.61 0.00 7.19
CA HIS A 142 -4.18 -1.31 7.70
C HIS A 142 -4.66 -1.64 9.13
N GLY A 143 -5.90 -1.26 9.47
CA GLY A 143 -6.48 -1.52 10.79
C GLY A 143 -6.24 -0.43 11.82
N VAL A 144 -5.34 0.52 11.58
CA VAL A 144 -5.01 1.64 12.47
C VAL A 144 -5.85 2.87 12.13
N LEU A 145 -6.51 3.45 13.14
CA LEU A 145 -7.21 4.73 13.00
C LEU A 145 -6.19 5.87 12.88
N MET A 146 -6.40 6.78 11.94
CA MET A 146 -5.49 7.92 11.72
C MET A 146 -5.80 9.10 12.64
N GLU A 147 -7.04 9.25 13.11
CA GLU A 147 -7.42 10.22 14.14
C GLU A 147 -7.53 9.53 15.50
N SER A 148 -6.96 10.14 16.54
CA SER A 148 -7.24 9.74 17.92
C SER A 148 -8.53 10.40 18.40
N GLU A 149 -9.23 9.79 19.39
CA GLU A 149 -10.44 10.37 19.99
C GLU A 149 -10.19 11.79 20.57
N HIS A 150 -8.95 12.12 20.94
CA HIS A 150 -8.55 13.44 21.43
C HIS A 150 -8.41 14.50 20.32
N ASP A 151 -8.23 14.14 19.06
CA ASP A 151 -8.17 15.11 17.96
C ASP A 151 -9.57 15.65 17.58
N ASN A 152 -10.65 15.10 18.15
CA ASN A 152 -12.05 15.48 17.89
C ASN A 152 -12.63 16.49 18.91
N GLU A 153 -11.85 17.00 19.84
CA GLU A 153 -12.25 18.17 20.65
C GLU A 153 -12.24 19.44 19.79
N ARG A 154 -13.17 19.50 18.84
CA ARG A 154 -13.58 20.78 18.26
C ARG A 154 -14.05 21.65 19.41
N LEU A 155 -13.38 22.79 19.59
CA LEU A 155 -13.85 23.88 20.44
C LEU A 155 -15.36 24.01 20.32
N GLN A 156 -16.09 23.75 21.41
CA GLN A 156 -17.51 24.06 21.48
C GLN A 156 -17.60 25.57 21.29
N VAL A 157 -18.07 25.98 20.11
CA VAL A 157 -18.42 27.38 19.88
C VAL A 157 -19.68 27.61 20.72
N SER A 158 -19.50 28.21 21.90
CA SER A 158 -20.62 28.70 22.69
C SER A 158 -21.36 29.78 21.91
N PRO A 159 -22.68 29.78 21.92
CA PRO A 159 -23.50 30.74 21.22
C PRO A 159 -23.33 32.16 21.76
#